data_dd19f23f91786c8b822e642c4a055d72
#
_entry.id   dd19f23f91786c8b822e642c4a055d72
#
_cell.length_a   1.000
_cell.length_b   1.000
_cell.length_c   1.000
_cell.angle_alpha   90.00
_cell.angle_beta   90.00
_cell.angle_gamma   90.00
#
_symmetry.space_group_name_H-M   'P 1'
#
loop_
_entity.id
_entity.type
_entity.pdbx_description
1 polymer ?
#
loop_
_entity_poly.entity_id
_entity_poly.type
_entity_poly.pdbx_seq_one_letter_code
_entity_poly.pdbx_strand_id
1 'polypeptide(L)'
;MQKKKTLLAVAVLVIVAAALLLVWRLTAPAGEAGAKTVTVQVVHGDGTARDFTLETEEAYLGPAMIAEGVVEDNQGPYGLYILTADGETADEGAQEWWKLTKDGEMVNTSADSTPIADGEHYELTLTTGYDEF
;
A
#
# COMPACT_ATOMS: atom_id res chain seq x y z
N MET A 1 28.50 45.42 -13.56
CA MET A 1 29.01 44.57 -12.52
C MET A 1 27.97 44.07 -11.54
N GLN A 2 26.98 44.88 -11.16
CA GLN A 2 25.92 44.45 -10.25
C GLN A 2 25.02 43.36 -10.86
N LYS A 3 24.78 43.37 -12.16
CA LYS A 3 23.97 42.36 -12.87
C LYS A 3 24.59 40.98 -12.82
N LYS A 4 25.90 40.84 -12.87
CA LYS A 4 26.60 39.56 -12.79
C LYS A 4 26.50 38.95 -11.38
N LYS A 5 26.58 39.75 -10.33
CA LYS A 5 26.43 39.28 -8.94
C LYS A 5 24.99 38.85 -8.66
N THR A 6 24.01 39.55 -9.18
CA THR A 6 22.60 39.22 -9.04
C THR A 6 22.28 37.93 -9.77
N LEU A 7 22.78 37.74 -11.00
CA LEU A 7 22.60 36.48 -11.76
C LEU A 7 23.23 35.29 -11.06
N LEU A 8 24.42 35.49 -10.47
CA LEU A 8 25.09 34.42 -9.72
C LEU A 8 24.31 34.06 -8.46
N ALA A 9 23.79 35.05 -7.74
CA ALA A 9 22.98 34.79 -6.54
C ALA A 9 21.68 34.07 -6.88
N VAL A 10 21.01 34.43 -7.96
CA VAL A 10 19.79 33.74 -8.43
C VAL A 10 20.09 32.30 -8.86
N ALA A 11 21.19 32.10 -9.58
CA ALA A 11 21.60 30.73 -9.98
C ALA A 11 21.89 29.82 -8.79
N VAL A 12 22.57 30.33 -7.78
CA VAL A 12 22.84 29.57 -6.54
C VAL A 12 21.54 29.28 -5.80
N LEU A 13 20.62 30.22 -5.73
CA LEU A 13 19.33 30.03 -5.09
C LEU A 13 18.50 28.91 -5.77
N VAL A 14 18.49 28.90 -7.09
CA VAL A 14 17.79 27.86 -7.87
C VAL A 14 18.40 26.48 -7.66
N ILE A 15 19.73 26.36 -7.61
CA ILE A 15 20.43 25.11 -7.36
C ILE A 15 20.12 24.59 -5.94
N VAL A 16 20.12 25.46 -4.93
CA VAL A 16 19.79 25.08 -3.57
C VAL A 16 18.32 24.63 -3.47
N ALA A 17 17.40 25.34 -4.10
CA ALA A 17 15.99 24.97 -4.12
C ALA A 17 15.77 23.61 -4.79
N ALA A 18 16.45 23.34 -5.91
CA ALA A 18 16.38 22.06 -6.61
C ALA A 18 16.94 20.92 -5.75
N ALA A 19 18.06 21.14 -5.06
CA ALA A 19 18.66 20.15 -4.16
C ALA A 19 17.73 19.84 -2.97
N LEU A 20 17.12 20.85 -2.36
CA LEU A 20 16.16 20.66 -1.27
C LEU A 20 14.93 19.89 -1.74
N LEU A 21 14.42 20.18 -2.92
CA LEU A 21 13.28 19.48 -3.49
C LEU A 21 13.60 18.00 -3.73
N LEU A 22 14.79 17.70 -4.23
CA LEU A 22 15.25 16.35 -4.46
C LEU A 22 15.39 15.57 -3.15
N VAL A 23 16.00 16.16 -2.13
CA VAL A 23 16.13 15.56 -0.79
C VAL A 23 14.75 15.31 -0.19
N TRP A 24 13.82 16.25 -0.33
CA TRP A 24 12.47 16.09 0.15
C TRP A 24 11.75 14.91 -0.53
N ARG A 25 11.90 14.74 -1.84
CA ARG A 25 11.33 13.61 -2.58
C ARG A 25 11.90 12.27 -2.13
N LEU A 26 13.20 12.22 -1.82
CA LEU A 26 13.86 10.99 -1.38
C LEU A 26 13.53 10.62 0.06
N THR A 27 13.17 11.61 0.89
CA THR A 27 12.90 11.44 2.32
C THR A 27 11.43 11.69 2.68
N ALA A 28 10.55 11.84 1.68
CA ALA A 28 9.14 12.10 1.91
C ALA A 28 8.53 11.02 2.80
N PRO A 29 7.66 11.40 3.77
CA PRO A 29 7.03 10.44 4.65
C PRO A 29 6.23 9.39 3.90
N ALA A 30 6.14 8.22 4.47
CA ALA A 30 5.38 7.11 3.96
C ALA A 30 3.89 7.45 3.84
N GLY A 31 3.20 6.86 2.85
CA GLY A 31 1.78 7.09 2.58
C GLY A 31 1.52 8.22 1.59
N GLU A 32 2.55 8.90 1.11
CA GLU A 32 2.42 9.94 0.08
C GLU A 32 2.41 9.34 -1.33
N ALA A 33 1.91 10.12 -2.30
CA ALA A 33 1.97 9.77 -3.70
C ALA A 33 3.43 9.63 -4.16
N GLY A 34 3.74 8.58 -4.88
CA GLY A 34 5.06 8.27 -5.38
C GLY A 34 5.28 6.76 -5.43
N ALA A 35 6.29 6.33 -6.16
CA ALA A 35 6.58 4.91 -6.34
C ALA A 35 6.96 4.25 -5.00
N LYS A 36 6.28 3.17 -4.69
CA LYS A 36 6.46 2.37 -3.47
C LYS A 36 6.55 0.90 -3.83
N THR A 37 7.28 0.16 -3.02
CA THR A 37 7.32 -1.30 -3.08
C THR A 37 6.71 -1.83 -1.79
N VAL A 38 5.61 -2.56 -1.89
CA VAL A 38 4.89 -3.14 -0.76
C VAL A 38 4.73 -4.63 -1.01
N THR A 39 4.95 -5.44 0.00
CA THR A 39 4.78 -6.89 -0.10
C THR A 39 3.46 -7.30 0.55
N VAL A 40 2.67 -8.11 -0.16
CA VAL A 40 1.45 -8.71 0.37
C VAL A 40 1.60 -10.22 0.29
N GLN A 41 1.56 -10.90 1.43
CA GLN A 41 1.55 -12.35 1.50
C GLN A 41 0.10 -12.84 1.59
N VAL A 42 -0.29 -13.69 0.67
CA VAL A 42 -1.60 -14.35 0.69
C VAL A 42 -1.43 -15.77 1.22
N VAL A 43 -2.08 -16.07 2.33
CA VAL A 43 -2.07 -17.40 2.95
C VAL A 43 -3.43 -18.06 2.72
N HIS A 44 -3.42 -19.11 1.92
CA HIS A 44 -4.61 -19.85 1.53
C HIS A 44 -5.13 -20.77 2.64
N GLY A 45 -6.37 -21.23 2.49
CA GLY A 45 -7.00 -22.10 3.47
C GLY A 45 -6.31 -23.45 3.66
N ASP A 46 -5.54 -23.92 2.68
CA ASP A 46 -4.73 -25.13 2.76
C ASP A 46 -3.36 -24.92 3.41
N GLY A 47 -3.04 -23.68 3.81
CA GLY A 47 -1.78 -23.32 4.42
C GLY A 47 -0.69 -22.90 3.45
N THR A 48 -0.93 -22.96 2.13
CA THR A 48 0.04 -22.45 1.16
C THR A 48 0.06 -20.94 1.18
N ALA A 49 1.24 -20.35 0.96
CA ALA A 49 1.42 -18.92 0.96
C ALA A 49 2.08 -18.47 -0.35
N ARG A 50 1.67 -17.29 -0.82
CA ARG A 50 2.26 -16.66 -1.99
C ARG A 50 2.52 -15.19 -1.70
N ASP A 51 3.74 -14.74 -1.99
CA ASP A 51 4.12 -13.34 -1.82
C ASP A 51 3.91 -12.57 -3.11
N PHE A 52 3.27 -11.41 -3.01
CA PHE A 52 3.14 -10.45 -4.09
C PHE A 52 3.95 -9.22 -3.77
N THR A 53 4.82 -8.83 -4.68
CA THR A 53 5.55 -7.56 -4.60
C THR A 53 4.80 -6.55 -5.43
N LEU A 54 4.22 -5.53 -4.78
CA LEU A 54 3.47 -4.48 -5.44
C LEU A 54 4.37 -3.28 -5.66
N GLU A 55 4.60 -2.93 -6.92
CA GLU A 55 5.21 -1.66 -7.28
C GLU A 55 4.09 -0.71 -7.68
N THR A 56 3.84 0.31 -6.86
CA THR A 56 2.64 1.13 -7.00
C THR A 56 2.88 2.57 -6.63
N GLU A 57 2.15 3.45 -7.26
CA GLU A 57 2.06 4.87 -6.88
C GLU A 57 0.80 5.16 -6.06
N GLU A 58 -0.03 4.16 -5.82
CA GLU A 58 -1.25 4.31 -5.03
C GLU A 58 -0.94 4.70 -3.58
N ALA A 59 -1.79 5.54 -3.01
CA ALA A 59 -1.64 5.97 -1.62
C ALA A 59 -2.18 4.94 -0.63
N TYR A 60 -3.08 4.06 -1.08
CA TYR A 60 -3.80 3.10 -0.23
C TYR A 60 -3.65 1.68 -0.74
N LEU A 61 -3.72 0.73 0.20
CA LEU A 61 -3.48 -0.70 -0.07
C LEU A 61 -4.52 -1.31 -1.01
N GLY A 62 -5.80 -0.98 -0.82
CA GLY A 62 -6.88 -1.56 -1.63
C GLY A 62 -6.69 -1.35 -3.12
N PRO A 63 -6.59 -0.11 -3.61
CA PRO A 63 -6.34 0.15 -5.03
C PRO A 63 -5.06 -0.49 -5.56
N ALA A 64 -4.00 -0.53 -4.75
CA ALA A 64 -2.74 -1.16 -5.15
C ALA A 64 -2.90 -2.67 -5.37
N MET A 65 -3.61 -3.36 -4.47
CA MET A 65 -3.86 -4.79 -4.61
C MET A 65 -4.78 -5.11 -5.79
N ILE A 66 -5.78 -4.28 -6.03
CA ILE A 66 -6.68 -4.45 -7.19
C ILE A 66 -5.91 -4.29 -8.49
N ALA A 67 -5.08 -3.25 -8.60
CA ALA A 67 -4.29 -2.98 -9.80
C ALA A 67 -3.33 -4.12 -10.15
N GLU A 68 -2.76 -4.79 -9.16
CA GLU A 68 -1.83 -5.90 -9.34
C GLU A 68 -2.54 -7.26 -9.40
N GLY A 69 -3.86 -7.29 -9.27
CA GLY A 69 -4.64 -8.53 -9.36
C GLY A 69 -4.53 -9.44 -8.15
N VAL A 70 -4.08 -8.93 -7.01
CA VAL A 70 -3.99 -9.71 -5.76
C VAL A 70 -5.40 -10.01 -5.24
N VAL A 71 -6.28 -9.03 -5.30
CA VAL A 71 -7.69 -9.15 -4.88
C VAL A 71 -8.61 -8.66 -5.98
N GLU A 72 -9.85 -9.11 -5.98
CA GLU A 72 -10.88 -8.61 -6.87
C GLU A 72 -11.49 -7.32 -6.32
N ASP A 73 -11.92 -6.44 -7.23
CA ASP A 73 -12.59 -5.19 -6.88
C ASP A 73 -14.04 -5.47 -6.47
N ASN A 74 -14.26 -5.71 -5.21
CA ASN A 74 -15.57 -5.98 -4.65
C ASN A 74 -15.93 -4.91 -3.62
N GLN A 75 -16.70 -3.92 -4.03
CA GLN A 75 -17.08 -2.79 -3.19
C GLN A 75 -18.29 -3.13 -2.33
N GLY A 76 -18.11 -3.08 -1.02
CA GLY A 76 -19.16 -3.25 -0.04
C GLY A 76 -19.67 -1.92 0.52
N PRO A 77 -20.62 -1.95 1.47
CA PRO A 77 -21.19 -0.74 2.06
C PRO A 77 -20.17 0.11 2.84
N TYR A 78 -19.06 -0.50 3.26
CA TYR A 78 -18.01 0.16 4.06
C TYR A 78 -16.68 0.28 3.30
N GLY A 79 -16.71 0.17 1.97
CA GLY A 79 -15.53 0.21 1.13
C GLY A 79 -15.19 -1.15 0.54
N LEU A 80 -13.92 -1.36 0.21
CA LEU A 80 -13.47 -2.61 -0.39
C LEU A 80 -13.68 -3.79 0.57
N TYR A 81 -14.45 -4.77 0.14
CA TYR A 81 -14.65 -6.02 0.83
C TYR A 81 -13.79 -7.10 0.16
N ILE A 82 -12.80 -7.61 0.86
CA ILE A 82 -11.92 -8.64 0.31
C ILE A 82 -12.61 -10.00 0.43
N LEU A 83 -13.18 -10.46 -0.66
CA LEU A 83 -13.84 -11.76 -0.75
C LEU A 83 -12.94 -12.77 -1.45
N THR A 84 -12.20 -12.35 -2.47
CA THR A 84 -11.33 -13.21 -3.27
C THR A 84 -9.93 -12.63 -3.29
N ALA A 85 -8.94 -13.42 -2.90
CA ALA A 85 -7.53 -13.08 -2.96
C ALA A 85 -6.75 -14.24 -3.60
N ASP A 86 -5.85 -13.91 -4.52
CA ASP A 86 -5.06 -14.88 -5.29
C ASP A 86 -5.91 -16.05 -5.83
N GLY A 87 -7.09 -15.70 -6.37
CA GLY A 87 -8.00 -16.65 -6.98
C GLY A 87 -8.83 -17.50 -6.01
N GLU A 88 -8.63 -17.36 -4.70
CA GLU A 88 -9.41 -18.09 -3.69
C GLU A 88 -10.51 -17.22 -3.10
N THR A 89 -11.75 -17.66 -3.22
CA THR A 89 -12.93 -16.98 -2.69
C THR A 89 -13.29 -17.54 -1.32
N ALA A 90 -13.46 -16.65 -0.33
CA ALA A 90 -13.91 -17.04 1.00
C ALA A 90 -15.35 -17.57 0.95
N ASP A 91 -15.60 -18.68 1.61
CA ASP A 91 -16.94 -19.26 1.73
C ASP A 91 -17.61 -18.69 2.98
N GLU A 92 -18.46 -17.69 2.77
CA GLU A 92 -19.19 -17.03 3.87
C GLU A 92 -20.11 -17.97 4.61
N GLY A 93 -20.67 -18.98 3.90
CA GLY A 93 -21.49 -20.03 4.52
C GLY A 93 -20.71 -20.91 5.50
N ALA A 94 -19.41 -21.02 5.32
CA ALA A 94 -18.49 -21.71 6.23
C ALA A 94 -17.80 -20.76 7.21
N GLN A 95 -18.22 -19.49 7.28
CA GLN A 95 -17.61 -18.44 8.10
C GLN A 95 -16.16 -18.14 7.74
N GLU A 96 -15.81 -18.29 6.48
CA GLU A 96 -14.50 -17.92 5.97
C GLU A 96 -14.43 -16.44 5.66
N TRP A 97 -13.27 -15.85 5.90
CA TRP A 97 -13.01 -14.44 5.60
C TRP A 97 -11.51 -14.20 5.47
N TRP A 98 -11.16 -13.15 4.73
CA TRP A 98 -9.76 -12.76 4.54
C TRP A 98 -9.35 -11.76 5.63
N LYS A 99 -8.45 -12.19 6.49
CA LYS A 99 -7.91 -11.37 7.58
C LYS A 99 -6.73 -10.56 7.06
N LEU A 100 -6.83 -9.24 7.16
CA LEU A 100 -5.76 -8.33 6.78
C LEU A 100 -4.93 -7.98 8.00
N THR A 101 -3.63 -8.26 7.93
CA THR A 101 -2.67 -7.94 8.97
C THR A 101 -1.49 -7.18 8.39
N LYS A 102 -0.80 -6.42 9.24
CA LYS A 102 0.44 -5.73 8.91
C LYS A 102 1.48 -6.20 9.92
N ASP A 103 2.53 -6.88 9.43
CA ASP A 103 3.55 -7.49 10.28
C ASP A 103 2.95 -8.33 11.41
N GLY A 104 1.88 -9.06 11.12
CA GLY A 104 1.17 -9.92 12.05
C GLY A 104 0.11 -9.25 12.91
N GLU A 105 -0.02 -7.94 12.87
CA GLU A 105 -1.02 -7.20 13.64
C GLU A 105 -2.27 -6.90 12.82
N MET A 106 -3.44 -7.01 13.45
CA MET A 106 -4.72 -6.77 12.80
C MET A 106 -4.84 -5.34 12.31
N VAL A 107 -5.21 -5.16 11.04
CA VAL A 107 -5.53 -3.85 10.47
C VAL A 107 -7.00 -3.54 10.74
N ASN A 108 -7.27 -2.40 11.40
CA ASN A 108 -8.61 -2.02 11.83
C ASN A 108 -9.36 -1.14 10.82
N THR A 109 -8.77 -0.90 9.65
CA THR A 109 -9.37 -0.12 8.59
C THR A 109 -9.63 -0.98 7.37
N SER A 110 -10.57 -0.56 6.52
CA SER A 110 -10.74 -1.16 5.20
C SER A 110 -9.44 -0.99 4.38
N ALA A 111 -9.14 -1.94 3.50
CA ALA A 111 -7.91 -1.89 2.69
C ALA A 111 -7.83 -0.62 1.83
N ASP A 112 -8.96 -0.13 1.33
CA ASP A 112 -9.01 1.10 0.54
C ASP A 112 -8.80 2.37 1.36
N SER A 113 -8.83 2.26 2.70
CA SER A 113 -8.51 3.34 3.64
C SER A 113 -7.21 3.12 4.39
N THR A 114 -6.46 2.07 4.08
CA THR A 114 -5.19 1.75 4.71
C THR A 114 -4.05 2.41 3.93
N PRO A 115 -3.41 3.45 4.48
CA PRO A 115 -2.29 4.10 3.81
C PRO A 115 -1.08 3.16 3.76
N ILE A 116 -0.36 3.19 2.64
CA ILE A 116 0.81 2.35 2.44
C ILE A 116 2.07 3.18 2.29
N ALA A 117 3.19 2.58 2.72
CA ALA A 117 4.51 3.17 2.65
C ALA A 117 5.47 2.19 1.99
N ASP A 118 6.53 2.75 1.39
CA ASP A 118 7.58 1.94 0.78
C ASP A 118 8.21 1.00 1.81
N GLY A 119 8.35 -0.26 1.43
CA GLY A 119 8.95 -1.30 2.28
C GLY A 119 8.01 -1.97 3.27
N GLU A 120 6.73 -1.60 3.29
CA GLU A 120 5.77 -2.23 4.20
C GLU A 120 5.40 -3.65 3.78
N HIS A 121 4.98 -4.45 4.76
CA HIS A 121 4.61 -5.84 4.57
C HIS A 121 3.23 -6.10 5.17
N TYR A 122 2.33 -6.64 4.34
CA TYR A 122 0.96 -6.98 4.73
C TYR A 122 0.70 -8.45 4.47
N GLU A 123 -0.27 -9.01 5.19
CA GLU A 123 -0.70 -10.39 5.02
C GLU A 123 -2.22 -10.47 4.85
N LEU A 124 -2.67 -11.32 3.93
CA LEU A 124 -4.06 -11.73 3.80
C LEU A 124 -4.13 -13.21 4.10
N THR A 125 -4.82 -13.57 5.18
CA THR A 125 -4.93 -14.97 5.64
C THR A 125 -6.39 -15.38 5.60
N LEU A 126 -6.69 -16.46 4.88
CA LEU A 126 -8.03 -17.05 4.89
C LEU A 126 -8.28 -17.65 6.26
N THR A 127 -9.24 -17.09 6.97
CA THR A 127 -9.54 -17.42 8.36
C THR A 127 -10.95 -17.97 8.44
N THR A 128 -11.17 -18.96 9.30
CA THR A 128 -12.48 -19.56 9.54
C THR A 128 -12.96 -19.18 10.94
N GLY A 129 -14.21 -18.73 11.04
CA GLY A 129 -14.83 -18.33 12.30
C GLY A 129 -14.74 -16.83 12.54
N TYR A 130 -15.78 -16.28 13.18
CA TYR A 130 -15.89 -14.82 13.43
C TYR A 130 -15.49 -14.45 14.87
N ASP A 131 -14.83 -15.35 15.58
CA ASP A 131 -14.47 -15.18 16.99
C ASP A 131 -13.33 -14.15 17.20
N GLU A 132 -12.64 -13.77 16.14
CA GLU A 132 -11.51 -12.85 16.18
C GLU A 132 -11.87 -11.38 15.94
N PHE A 133 -13.14 -11.08 15.83
CA PHE A 133 -13.61 -9.69 15.68
C PHE A 133 -13.69 -8.96 17.01
#